data_4187d6f9518593c27d1d37f144f8eb3c
#
_entry.id   4187d6f9518593c27d1d37f144f8eb3c
#
_cell.length_a   1.000
_cell.length_b   1.000
_cell.length_c   1.000
_cell.angle_alpha   90.00
_cell.angle_beta   90.00
_cell.angle_gamma   90.00
#
_symmetry.space_group_name_H-M   'P 1'
#
loop_
_entity.id
_entity.type
_entity.pdbx_description
1 polymer ?
#
loop_
_entity_poly.entity_id
_entity_poly.type
_entity_poly.pdbx_seq_one_letter_code
_entity_poly.pdbx_strand_id
1 'polypeptide(L)'
;MVPAHSPEKVGDVNDAQEPSKKVADQYDRGYDYTQYWTHRDYEHAAEEAALRRLLAGRRFARAADVGGGFGRLCLLLREYADHVTLAEPSRTQLEAAEKVLAGTDIEKVQTQADDLAFEDATLDLLTMVRVMHHIPEPAKEFGEIARVLKPGGTAIIEVANYGHFKNRLKHRKSGEPLPSEPVNIRTVEEDQPDAIAFVNHNIDTVVRQLADAGLVYTRKLSVSNLRSQRLKKVLPRRVMLGLEKASQRALARYDFGPSIFLELRKA
;
A
#
# COMPACT_ATOMS: atom_id res chain seq x y z
N MET A 1 -57.89 48.25 -18.70
CA MET A 1 -56.45 48.32 -18.98
C MET A 1 -55.74 47.55 -17.86
N VAL A 2 -55.38 46.31 -18.13
CA VAL A 2 -54.70 45.39 -17.19
C VAL A 2 -53.27 45.20 -17.72
N PRO A 3 -52.22 45.41 -16.95
CA PRO A 3 -50.87 45.21 -17.43
C PRO A 3 -50.51 43.72 -17.44
N ALA A 4 -49.81 43.32 -18.50
CA ALA A 4 -49.33 41.99 -18.75
C ALA A 4 -48.25 41.53 -17.74
N HIS A 5 -48.41 40.32 -17.22
CA HIS A 5 -47.37 39.60 -16.48
C HIS A 5 -46.33 39.00 -17.43
N SER A 6 -45.08 39.38 -17.21
CA SER A 6 -43.93 38.71 -17.83
C SER A 6 -43.61 37.43 -17.08
N PRO A 7 -43.20 36.33 -17.75
CA PRO A 7 -42.81 35.09 -17.05
C PRO A 7 -41.41 35.21 -16.45
N GLU A 8 -41.31 34.82 -15.16
CA GLU A 8 -40.04 34.61 -14.44
C GLU A 8 -39.16 33.58 -15.16
N LYS A 9 -37.93 33.95 -15.38
CA LYS A 9 -36.87 33.03 -15.81
C LYS A 9 -36.55 32.07 -14.68
N VAL A 10 -36.81 30.79 -14.87
CA VAL A 10 -36.26 29.68 -14.08
C VAL A 10 -34.75 29.65 -14.33
N GLY A 11 -33.99 29.90 -13.30
CA GLY A 11 -32.54 29.80 -13.33
C GLY A 11 -32.11 28.34 -13.48
N ASP A 12 -31.36 28.04 -14.52
CA ASP A 12 -30.59 26.82 -14.66
C ASP A 12 -29.52 26.79 -13.59
N VAL A 13 -29.76 25.95 -12.58
CA VAL A 13 -28.70 25.56 -11.60
C VAL A 13 -27.93 24.44 -12.27
N ASN A 14 -26.94 24.82 -13.05
CA ASN A 14 -25.92 23.90 -13.56
C ASN A 14 -24.80 23.89 -12.54
N ASP A 15 -24.96 23.10 -11.47
CA ASP A 15 -23.87 22.71 -10.58
C ASP A 15 -22.95 21.74 -11.33
N ALA A 16 -22.13 22.31 -12.21
CA ALA A 16 -20.97 21.63 -12.73
C ALA A 16 -19.96 21.52 -11.59
N GLN A 17 -19.95 20.39 -10.86
CA GLN A 17 -18.83 20.01 -10.03
C GLN A 17 -17.56 20.09 -10.86
N GLU A 18 -16.67 21.03 -10.53
CA GLU A 18 -15.33 21.05 -11.10
C GLU A 18 -14.69 19.68 -10.87
N PRO A 19 -14.12 19.04 -11.91
CA PRO A 19 -13.41 17.79 -11.74
C PRO A 19 -12.27 18.07 -10.77
N SER A 20 -12.23 17.32 -9.66
CA SER A 20 -11.12 17.34 -8.71
C SER A 20 -9.82 17.31 -9.51
N LYS A 21 -8.88 18.22 -9.22
CA LYS A 21 -7.55 18.24 -9.85
C LYS A 21 -6.95 16.85 -9.66
N LYS A 22 -7.00 16.02 -10.71
CA LYS A 22 -6.30 14.74 -10.75
C LYS A 22 -4.83 15.06 -10.56
N VAL A 23 -4.28 14.71 -9.39
CA VAL A 23 -2.85 14.70 -9.19
C VAL A 23 -2.31 13.74 -10.24
N ALA A 24 -1.53 14.26 -11.21
CA ALA A 24 -0.96 13.42 -12.26
C ALA A 24 -0.01 12.44 -11.57
N ASP A 25 -0.35 11.14 -11.61
CA ASP A 25 0.47 10.09 -11.06
C ASP A 25 1.85 10.11 -11.76
N GLN A 26 2.95 10.08 -11.00
CA GLN A 26 4.29 10.02 -11.60
C GLN A 26 4.46 8.76 -12.46
N TYR A 27 3.74 7.69 -12.17
CA TYR A 27 3.75 6.45 -12.93
C TYR A 27 3.07 6.59 -14.30
N ASP A 28 2.19 7.57 -14.48
CA ASP A 28 1.60 7.94 -15.78
C ASP A 28 2.51 8.86 -16.62
N ARG A 29 3.64 9.31 -16.08
CA ARG A 29 4.64 10.13 -16.80
C ARG A 29 5.66 9.29 -17.59
N GLY A 30 5.37 8.04 -17.89
CA GLY A 30 6.22 7.15 -18.69
C GLY A 30 7.33 6.44 -17.92
N TYR A 31 7.30 6.41 -16.60
CA TYR A 31 8.20 5.60 -15.80
C TYR A 31 7.83 4.12 -15.88
N ASP A 32 8.70 3.30 -16.45
CA ASP A 32 8.51 1.85 -16.48
C ASP A 32 8.82 1.22 -15.12
N TYR A 33 7.78 1.09 -14.30
CA TYR A 33 7.89 0.51 -12.96
C TYR A 33 8.28 -0.97 -12.98
N THR A 34 8.11 -1.68 -14.10
CA THR A 34 8.56 -3.08 -14.21
C THR A 34 10.08 -3.18 -14.15
N GLN A 35 10.80 -2.16 -14.69
CA GLN A 35 12.26 -2.09 -14.62
C GLN A 35 12.77 -1.88 -13.18
N TYR A 36 12.02 -1.20 -12.32
CA TYR A 36 12.36 -1.03 -10.91
C TYR A 36 12.56 -2.38 -10.22
N TRP A 37 11.83 -3.41 -10.62
CA TRP A 37 11.89 -4.75 -10.03
C TRP A 37 12.99 -5.64 -10.61
N THR A 38 13.61 -5.31 -11.75
CA THR A 38 14.64 -6.11 -12.43
C THR A 38 15.84 -6.45 -11.54
N HIS A 39 16.14 -5.60 -10.53
CA HIS A 39 17.25 -5.81 -9.60
C HIS A 39 16.80 -5.97 -8.14
N ARG A 40 15.50 -6.23 -7.90
CA ARG A 40 14.88 -6.33 -6.58
C ARG A 40 14.27 -7.69 -6.27
N ASP A 41 14.80 -8.73 -6.91
CA ASP A 41 14.34 -10.11 -6.71
C ASP A 41 14.38 -10.59 -5.26
N TYR A 42 15.35 -10.08 -4.47
CA TYR A 42 15.43 -10.42 -3.05
C TYR A 42 14.26 -9.79 -2.29
N GLU A 43 14.03 -8.50 -2.52
CA GLU A 43 12.94 -7.76 -1.87
C GLU A 43 11.59 -8.37 -2.22
N HIS A 44 11.36 -8.65 -3.49
CA HIS A 44 10.14 -9.33 -3.96
C HIS A 44 9.94 -10.69 -3.27
N ALA A 45 10.95 -11.55 -3.28
CA ALA A 45 10.85 -12.86 -2.64
C ALA A 45 10.71 -12.79 -1.10
N ALA A 46 11.23 -11.75 -0.45
CA ALA A 46 11.04 -11.51 0.97
C ALA A 46 9.60 -11.08 1.29
N GLU A 47 9.00 -10.24 0.45
CA GLU A 47 7.60 -9.81 0.54
C GLU A 47 6.64 -10.97 0.29
N GLU A 48 6.86 -11.77 -0.77
CA GLU A 48 6.08 -12.99 -1.01
C GLU A 48 6.15 -13.96 0.18
N ALA A 49 7.34 -14.15 0.75
CA ALA A 49 7.51 -15.03 1.90
C ALA A 49 6.74 -14.54 3.13
N ALA A 50 6.64 -13.21 3.32
CA ALA A 50 5.83 -12.62 4.38
C ALA A 50 4.34 -12.84 4.13
N LEU A 51 3.84 -12.56 2.92
CA LEU A 51 2.44 -12.80 2.55
C LEU A 51 2.07 -14.27 2.70
N ARG A 52 2.86 -15.20 2.15
CA ARG A 52 2.63 -16.65 2.31
C ARG A 52 2.55 -17.07 3.78
N ARG A 53 3.36 -16.46 4.65
CA ARG A 53 3.32 -16.74 6.09
C ARG A 53 2.07 -16.20 6.77
N LEU A 54 1.64 -15.01 6.41
CA LEU A 54 0.44 -14.39 6.98
C LEU A 54 -0.84 -15.07 6.49
N LEU A 55 -0.84 -15.56 5.25
CA LEU A 55 -1.99 -16.20 4.60
C LEU A 55 -2.03 -17.72 4.80
N ALA A 56 -0.98 -18.34 5.35
CA ALA A 56 -0.85 -19.80 5.45
C ALA A 56 -2.06 -20.44 6.14
N GLY A 57 -2.61 -21.49 5.50
CA GLY A 57 -3.76 -22.25 6.01
C GLY A 57 -5.11 -21.52 5.90
N ARG A 58 -5.17 -20.44 5.14
CA ARG A 58 -6.39 -19.63 4.95
C ARG A 58 -6.83 -19.64 3.50
N ARG A 59 -8.14 -19.50 3.28
CA ARG A 59 -8.75 -19.30 1.98
C ARG A 59 -9.78 -18.16 2.10
N PHE A 60 -9.86 -17.35 1.08
CA PHE A 60 -10.73 -16.17 1.02
C PHE A 60 -11.61 -16.24 -0.23
N ALA A 61 -12.85 -15.77 -0.14
CA ALA A 61 -13.70 -15.71 -1.32
C ALA A 61 -13.27 -14.56 -2.25
N ARG A 62 -13.06 -13.37 -1.69
CA ARG A 62 -12.71 -12.17 -2.47
C ARG A 62 -11.51 -11.45 -1.86
N ALA A 63 -10.50 -11.21 -2.68
CA ALA A 63 -9.31 -10.45 -2.31
C ALA A 63 -9.08 -9.28 -3.26
N ALA A 64 -8.53 -8.18 -2.74
CA ALA A 64 -8.04 -7.07 -3.55
C ALA A 64 -6.58 -6.74 -3.21
N ASP A 65 -5.78 -6.39 -4.24
CA ASP A 65 -4.44 -5.83 -4.10
C ASP A 65 -4.51 -4.34 -4.45
N VAL A 66 -4.48 -3.47 -3.42
CA VAL A 66 -4.64 -2.02 -3.55
C VAL A 66 -3.29 -1.35 -3.81
N GLY A 67 -3.21 -0.57 -4.88
CA GLY A 67 -1.95 -0.01 -5.37
C GLY A 67 -0.99 -1.10 -5.86
N GLY A 68 -1.55 -2.19 -6.43
CA GLY A 68 -0.79 -3.38 -6.80
C GLY A 68 0.12 -3.21 -8.04
N GLY A 69 0.15 -2.02 -8.63
CA GLY A 69 0.94 -1.68 -9.81
C GLY A 69 0.59 -2.58 -11.00
N PHE A 70 1.59 -3.21 -11.59
CA PHE A 70 1.38 -4.17 -12.69
C PHE A 70 0.91 -5.57 -12.24
N GLY A 71 0.40 -5.72 -11.00
CA GLY A 71 -0.22 -6.95 -10.50
C GLY A 71 0.75 -8.04 -10.04
N ARG A 72 2.00 -7.71 -9.70
CA ARG A 72 3.04 -8.69 -9.33
C ARG A 72 2.67 -9.61 -8.15
N LEU A 73 1.84 -9.15 -7.21
CA LEU A 73 1.39 -9.93 -6.06
C LEU A 73 0.04 -10.61 -6.28
N CYS A 74 -0.72 -10.20 -7.27
CA CYS A 74 -2.03 -10.78 -7.59
C CYS A 74 -1.95 -12.27 -7.91
N LEU A 75 -0.89 -12.72 -8.62
CA LEU A 75 -0.68 -14.14 -8.91
C LEU A 75 -0.46 -14.98 -7.64
N LEU A 76 0.21 -14.42 -6.63
CA LEU A 76 0.35 -15.05 -5.32
C LEU A 76 -1.01 -15.10 -4.60
N LEU A 77 -1.80 -14.01 -4.65
CA LEU A 77 -3.08 -13.95 -3.97
C LEU A 77 -4.09 -14.98 -4.50
N ARG A 78 -4.04 -15.35 -5.79
CA ARG A 78 -4.86 -16.44 -6.36
C ARG A 78 -4.65 -17.78 -5.67
N GLU A 79 -3.49 -18.02 -5.07
CA GLU A 79 -3.26 -19.24 -4.29
C GLU A 79 -4.10 -19.27 -3.02
N TYR A 80 -4.61 -18.13 -2.55
CA TYR A 80 -5.32 -17.93 -1.29
C TYR A 80 -6.74 -17.39 -1.43
N ALA A 81 -7.15 -16.96 -2.62
CA ALA A 81 -8.48 -16.40 -2.86
C ALA A 81 -9.12 -17.00 -4.12
N ASP A 82 -10.47 -17.06 -4.12
CA ASP A 82 -11.24 -17.54 -5.26
C ASP A 82 -11.36 -16.47 -6.34
N HIS A 83 -11.51 -15.20 -5.94
CA HIS A 83 -11.53 -14.03 -6.81
C HIS A 83 -10.50 -13.02 -6.33
N VAL A 84 -9.69 -12.50 -7.27
CA VAL A 84 -8.67 -11.49 -7.00
C VAL A 84 -8.91 -10.28 -7.91
N THR A 85 -8.90 -9.10 -7.33
CA THR A 85 -9.00 -7.83 -8.06
C THR A 85 -7.72 -7.02 -7.83
N LEU A 86 -7.10 -6.57 -8.91
CA LEU A 86 -6.06 -5.54 -8.89
C LEU A 86 -6.75 -4.17 -8.87
N ALA A 87 -6.55 -3.41 -7.81
CA ALA A 87 -7.03 -2.05 -7.63
C ALA A 87 -5.86 -1.07 -7.73
N GLU A 88 -5.79 -0.28 -8.82
CA GLU A 88 -4.61 0.52 -9.14
C GLU A 88 -5.02 1.87 -9.74
N PRO A 89 -4.51 3.02 -9.25
CA PRO A 89 -4.86 4.32 -9.79
C PRO A 89 -4.22 4.62 -11.16
N SER A 90 -3.01 4.12 -11.42
CA SER A 90 -2.27 4.40 -12.63
C SER A 90 -2.76 3.58 -13.82
N ARG A 91 -3.20 4.25 -14.86
CA ARG A 91 -3.58 3.63 -16.13
C ARG A 91 -2.40 2.91 -16.76
N THR A 92 -1.22 3.52 -16.73
CA THR A 92 0.03 2.94 -17.28
C THR A 92 0.36 1.61 -16.60
N GLN A 93 0.17 1.52 -15.26
CA GLN A 93 0.38 0.27 -14.54
C GLN A 93 -0.68 -0.78 -14.87
N LEU A 94 -1.93 -0.40 -15.04
CA LEU A 94 -2.99 -1.32 -15.48
C LEU A 94 -2.74 -1.86 -16.89
N GLU A 95 -2.24 -1.04 -17.82
CA GLU A 95 -1.82 -1.49 -19.15
C GLU A 95 -0.64 -2.47 -19.11
N ALA A 96 0.32 -2.27 -18.19
CA ALA A 96 1.39 -3.23 -17.94
C ALA A 96 0.86 -4.53 -17.32
N ALA A 97 -0.14 -4.44 -16.43
CA ALA A 97 -0.79 -5.59 -15.81
C ALA A 97 -1.52 -6.48 -16.84
N GLU A 98 -2.04 -5.93 -17.95
CA GLU A 98 -2.64 -6.73 -19.01
C GLU A 98 -1.70 -7.83 -19.53
N LYS A 99 -0.40 -7.53 -19.61
CA LYS A 99 0.61 -8.48 -20.08
C LYS A 99 0.99 -9.49 -18.98
N VAL A 100 1.16 -9.01 -17.75
CA VAL A 100 1.59 -9.84 -16.61
C VAL A 100 0.50 -10.81 -16.19
N LEU A 101 -0.76 -10.37 -16.23
CA LEU A 101 -1.93 -11.13 -15.79
C LEU A 101 -2.67 -11.80 -16.95
N ALA A 102 -2.09 -11.80 -18.15
CA ALA A 102 -2.69 -12.43 -19.34
C ALA A 102 -3.04 -13.90 -19.08
N GLY A 103 -4.23 -14.33 -19.49
CA GLY A 103 -4.72 -15.69 -19.30
C GLY A 103 -5.15 -16.02 -17.86
N THR A 104 -5.26 -15.02 -17.00
CA THR A 104 -5.85 -15.16 -15.65
C THR A 104 -7.24 -14.56 -15.62
N ASP A 105 -7.99 -14.89 -14.56
CA ASP A 105 -9.30 -14.34 -14.22
C ASP A 105 -9.24 -13.15 -13.24
N ILE A 106 -8.04 -12.56 -13.06
CA ILE A 106 -7.84 -11.41 -12.19
C ILE A 106 -8.49 -10.17 -12.79
N GLU A 107 -9.44 -9.62 -12.08
CA GLU A 107 -10.09 -8.36 -12.43
C GLU A 107 -9.15 -7.17 -12.21
N LYS A 108 -9.32 -6.12 -13.00
CA LYS A 108 -8.55 -4.88 -12.89
C LYS A 108 -9.50 -3.70 -12.78
N VAL A 109 -9.32 -2.89 -11.74
CA VAL A 109 -10.16 -1.73 -11.46
C VAL A 109 -9.27 -0.51 -11.27
N GLN A 110 -9.54 0.57 -12.03
CA GLN A 110 -8.86 1.84 -11.81
C GLN A 110 -9.53 2.57 -10.65
N THR A 111 -8.81 2.76 -9.54
CA THR A 111 -9.34 3.37 -8.33
C THR A 111 -8.22 3.92 -7.44
N GLN A 112 -8.52 4.94 -6.65
CA GLN A 112 -7.63 5.52 -5.64
C GLN A 112 -7.80 4.78 -4.30
N ALA A 113 -6.75 4.77 -3.47
CA ALA A 113 -6.80 4.11 -2.16
C ALA A 113 -7.72 4.84 -1.16
N ASP A 114 -7.97 6.13 -1.37
CA ASP A 114 -8.86 6.98 -0.58
C ASP A 114 -10.32 7.05 -1.11
N ASP A 115 -10.60 6.32 -2.21
CA ASP A 115 -11.94 6.20 -2.82
C ASP A 115 -12.01 4.88 -3.60
N LEU A 116 -12.09 3.78 -2.85
CA LEU A 116 -12.05 2.43 -3.40
C LEU A 116 -13.36 2.07 -4.11
N ALA A 117 -13.29 1.69 -5.38
CA ALA A 117 -14.43 1.29 -6.21
C ALA A 117 -14.97 -0.11 -5.86
N PHE A 118 -15.17 -0.36 -4.56
CA PHE A 118 -15.80 -1.55 -4.02
C PHE A 118 -16.99 -1.15 -3.15
N GLU A 119 -18.02 -1.98 -3.15
CA GLU A 119 -19.14 -1.83 -2.20
C GLU A 119 -18.70 -2.12 -0.77
N ASP A 120 -19.47 -1.62 0.20
CA ASP A 120 -19.23 -1.84 1.61
C ASP A 120 -19.26 -3.34 1.95
N ALA A 121 -18.33 -3.77 2.80
CA ALA A 121 -18.29 -5.12 3.32
C ALA A 121 -18.32 -6.24 2.25
N THR A 122 -17.58 -6.07 1.17
CA THR A 122 -17.49 -7.06 0.07
C THR A 122 -16.22 -7.90 0.08
N LEU A 123 -15.11 -7.38 0.62
CA LEU A 123 -13.82 -8.05 0.60
C LEU A 123 -13.57 -8.89 1.86
N ASP A 124 -13.01 -10.08 1.69
CA ASP A 124 -12.53 -10.94 2.78
C ASP A 124 -11.04 -10.68 3.09
N LEU A 125 -10.27 -10.29 2.06
CA LEU A 125 -8.85 -9.95 2.14
C LEU A 125 -8.55 -8.68 1.34
N LEU A 126 -7.75 -7.80 1.92
CA LEU A 126 -7.15 -6.68 1.21
C LEU A 126 -5.64 -6.67 1.49
N THR A 127 -4.83 -6.51 0.44
CA THR A 127 -3.39 -6.26 0.56
C THR A 127 -3.07 -4.86 0.05
N MET A 128 -2.15 -4.16 0.73
CA MET A 128 -1.62 -2.88 0.31
C MET A 128 -0.10 -2.87 0.59
N VAL A 129 0.68 -3.13 -0.46
CA VAL A 129 2.13 -3.33 -0.36
C VAL A 129 2.87 -2.33 -1.24
N ARG A 130 3.77 -1.59 -0.65
CA ARG A 130 4.51 -0.51 -1.34
C ARG A 130 3.65 0.68 -1.77
N VAL A 131 2.65 1.02 -0.97
CA VAL A 131 1.74 2.14 -1.20
C VAL A 131 1.87 3.20 -0.12
N MET A 132 1.95 2.80 1.15
CA MET A 132 1.94 3.69 2.31
C MET A 132 3.00 4.81 2.26
N HIS A 133 4.12 4.58 1.60
CA HIS A 133 5.16 5.63 1.47
C HIS A 133 4.75 6.78 0.55
N HIS A 134 3.66 6.66 -0.18
CA HIS A 134 3.06 7.74 -0.97
C HIS A 134 1.95 8.48 -0.23
N ILE A 135 1.56 8.03 0.95
CA ILE A 135 0.41 8.54 1.71
C ILE A 135 0.89 9.12 3.05
N PRO A 136 1.16 10.44 3.15
CA PRO A 136 1.56 11.07 4.40
C PRO A 136 0.47 11.04 5.48
N GLU A 137 -0.80 11.20 5.10
CA GLU A 137 -1.96 11.30 5.98
C GLU A 137 -2.99 10.21 5.66
N PRO A 138 -2.80 8.97 6.14
CA PRO A 138 -3.53 7.78 5.65
C PRO A 138 -4.92 7.58 6.29
N ALA A 139 -5.46 8.54 7.02
CA ALA A 139 -6.71 8.37 7.76
C ALA A 139 -7.90 8.03 6.83
N LYS A 140 -7.94 8.63 5.64
CA LYS A 140 -9.01 8.41 4.65
C LYS A 140 -8.90 7.03 4.02
N GLU A 141 -7.70 6.63 3.65
CA GLU A 141 -7.41 5.30 3.09
C GLU A 141 -7.72 4.20 4.11
N PHE A 142 -7.40 4.40 5.38
CA PHE A 142 -7.75 3.44 6.42
C PHE A 142 -9.26 3.33 6.63
N GLY A 143 -10.00 4.44 6.51
CA GLY A 143 -11.46 4.45 6.49
C GLY A 143 -12.03 3.63 5.33
N GLU A 144 -11.50 3.81 4.12
CA GLU A 144 -11.90 3.06 2.93
C GLU A 144 -11.58 1.56 3.06
N ILE A 145 -10.39 1.21 3.55
CA ILE A 145 -10.03 -0.19 3.83
C ILE A 145 -11.03 -0.82 4.81
N ALA A 146 -11.36 -0.08 5.88
CA ALA A 146 -12.35 -0.55 6.85
C ALA A 146 -13.74 -0.68 6.22
N ARG A 147 -14.16 0.26 5.36
CA ARG A 147 -15.46 0.26 4.69
C ARG A 147 -15.64 -0.99 3.81
N VAL A 148 -14.67 -1.27 2.93
CA VAL A 148 -14.78 -2.33 1.93
C VAL A 148 -14.59 -3.74 2.50
N LEU A 149 -13.90 -3.89 3.63
CA LEU A 149 -13.75 -5.18 4.31
C LEU A 149 -15.04 -5.62 4.99
N LYS A 150 -15.33 -6.90 4.91
CA LYS A 150 -16.39 -7.55 5.73
C LYS A 150 -16.03 -7.48 7.22
N PRO A 151 -17.00 -7.50 8.14
CA PRO A 151 -16.72 -7.75 9.56
C PRO A 151 -15.86 -9.01 9.72
N GLY A 152 -14.76 -8.92 10.46
CA GLY A 152 -13.77 -9.98 10.59
C GLY A 152 -12.87 -10.19 9.36
N GLY A 153 -13.03 -9.40 8.31
CA GLY A 153 -12.16 -9.39 7.13
C GLY A 153 -10.71 -9.00 7.49
N THR A 154 -9.79 -9.36 6.64
CA THR A 154 -8.35 -9.19 6.89
C THR A 154 -7.76 -8.13 5.97
N ALA A 155 -6.98 -7.21 6.52
CA ALA A 155 -6.05 -6.40 5.74
C ALA A 155 -4.59 -6.81 6.04
N ILE A 156 -3.73 -6.77 5.01
CA ILE A 156 -2.28 -6.84 5.16
C ILE A 156 -1.69 -5.59 4.53
N ILE A 157 -1.13 -4.72 5.36
CA ILE A 157 -0.57 -3.43 4.95
C ILE A 157 0.94 -3.42 5.18
N GLU A 158 1.71 -3.08 4.17
CA GLU A 158 3.14 -2.84 4.30
C GLU A 158 3.37 -1.37 4.60
N VAL A 159 4.16 -1.12 5.64
CA VAL A 159 4.52 0.22 6.10
C VAL A 159 6.02 0.43 5.94
N ALA A 160 6.41 1.47 5.20
CA ALA A 160 7.78 1.94 5.11
C ALA A 160 8.20 2.52 6.48
N ASN A 161 9.07 1.80 7.19
CA ASN A 161 9.38 2.02 8.59
C ASN A 161 10.51 3.02 8.80
N TYR A 162 10.20 4.20 9.34
CA TYR A 162 11.22 5.16 9.76
C TYR A 162 12.02 4.65 10.96
N GLY A 163 11.37 3.96 11.90
CA GLY A 163 11.97 3.43 13.12
C GLY A 163 12.84 2.19 12.94
N HIS A 164 13.33 1.88 11.73
CA HIS A 164 14.21 0.74 11.49
C HIS A 164 15.53 0.86 12.24
N PHE A 165 16.22 -0.26 12.43
CA PHE A 165 17.43 -0.39 13.27
C PHE A 165 18.47 0.76 13.14
N LYS A 166 18.78 1.18 11.90
CA LYS A 166 19.78 2.24 11.68
C LYS A 166 19.31 3.59 12.22
N ASN A 167 18.06 3.95 12.00
CA ASN A 167 17.49 5.21 12.49
C ASN A 167 17.37 5.18 14.03
N ARG A 168 16.92 4.08 14.61
CA ARG A 168 16.91 3.92 16.07
C ARG A 168 18.30 4.12 16.70
N LEU A 169 19.34 3.55 16.06
CA LEU A 169 20.71 3.74 16.53
C LEU A 169 21.17 5.20 16.37
N LYS A 170 20.81 5.88 15.30
CA LYS A 170 21.10 7.31 15.08
C LYS A 170 20.43 8.16 16.17
N HIS A 171 19.13 8.00 16.39
CA HIS A 171 18.34 8.74 17.38
C HIS A 171 18.83 8.46 18.82
N ARG A 172 19.18 7.21 19.12
CA ARG A 172 19.79 6.88 20.41
C ARG A 172 21.12 7.60 20.67
N LYS A 173 21.92 7.82 19.62
CA LYS A 173 23.19 8.55 19.73
C LYS A 173 23.01 10.04 19.87
N SER A 174 22.02 10.63 19.18
CA SER A 174 21.71 12.07 19.28
C SER A 174 20.92 12.43 20.53
N GLY A 175 20.28 11.46 21.20
CA GLY A 175 19.35 11.71 22.32
C GLY A 175 17.97 12.19 21.90
N GLU A 176 17.71 12.31 20.61
CA GLU A 176 16.41 12.76 20.09
C GLU A 176 15.41 11.59 19.98
N PRO A 177 14.12 11.81 20.30
CA PRO A 177 13.09 10.80 20.10
C PRO A 177 12.88 10.52 18.60
N LEU A 178 12.37 9.33 18.28
CA LEU A 178 11.87 9.05 16.92
C LEU A 178 10.66 9.95 16.64
N PRO A 179 10.57 10.57 15.45
CA PRO A 179 9.42 11.38 15.08
C PRO A 179 8.14 10.52 15.05
N SER A 180 7.03 11.09 15.51
CA SER A 180 5.70 10.49 15.39
C SER A 180 5.10 10.71 14.02
N GLU A 181 5.42 11.85 13.41
CA GLU A 181 4.94 12.25 12.09
C GLU A 181 5.70 11.52 10.97
N PRO A 182 5.10 11.37 9.78
CA PRO A 182 5.78 10.85 8.60
C PRO A 182 6.99 11.70 8.24
N VAL A 183 8.07 11.04 7.88
CA VAL A 183 9.32 11.72 7.51
C VAL A 183 9.54 11.60 6.00
N ASN A 184 9.60 12.73 5.31
CA ASN A 184 10.01 12.78 3.91
C ASN A 184 11.46 12.28 3.79
N ILE A 185 11.69 11.31 2.90
CA ILE A 185 13.01 10.69 2.67
C ILE A 185 13.61 11.05 1.32
N ARG A 186 13.00 11.96 0.57
CA ARG A 186 13.56 12.50 -0.67
C ARG A 186 14.75 13.39 -0.40
N THR A 187 15.62 13.47 -1.40
CA THR A 187 16.64 14.54 -1.44
C THR A 187 15.99 15.87 -1.84
N VAL A 188 16.66 16.97 -1.59
CA VAL A 188 16.17 18.32 -1.95
C VAL A 188 15.94 18.43 -3.47
N GLU A 189 16.77 17.75 -4.27
CA GLU A 189 16.63 17.74 -5.73
C GLU A 189 15.42 16.93 -6.21
N GLU A 190 15.00 15.93 -5.45
CA GLU A 190 13.85 15.06 -5.76
C GLU A 190 12.53 15.65 -5.23
N ASP A 191 12.58 16.59 -4.30
CA ASP A 191 11.41 17.18 -3.63
C ASP A 191 10.90 18.38 -4.44
N GLN A 192 10.24 18.08 -5.56
CA GLN A 192 9.60 19.07 -6.41
C GLN A 192 8.14 19.30 -5.98
N PRO A 193 7.54 20.49 -6.23
CA PRO A 193 6.19 20.84 -5.76
C PRO A 193 5.06 19.87 -6.18
N ASP A 194 5.24 19.19 -7.32
CA ASP A 194 4.27 18.24 -7.91
C ASP A 194 4.77 16.78 -7.84
N ALA A 195 5.81 16.53 -7.04
CA ALA A 195 6.30 15.18 -6.81
C ALA A 195 5.38 14.42 -5.83
N ILE A 196 5.08 13.16 -6.14
CA ILE A 196 4.34 12.27 -5.21
C ILE A 196 5.13 12.17 -3.91
N ALA A 197 4.44 12.21 -2.76
CA ALA A 197 5.05 12.03 -1.46
C ALA A 197 5.91 10.75 -1.40
N PHE A 198 7.02 10.82 -0.67
CA PHE A 198 7.86 9.66 -0.41
C PHE A 198 8.31 9.70 1.06
N VAL A 199 7.50 9.10 1.92
CA VAL A 199 7.63 9.19 3.37
C VAL A 199 7.86 7.83 4.02
N ASN A 200 8.54 7.83 5.15
CA ASN A 200 8.58 6.70 6.07
C ASN A 200 7.79 7.04 7.34
N HIS A 201 7.08 6.07 7.86
CA HIS A 201 6.17 6.22 8.98
C HIS A 201 6.72 5.69 10.29
N ASN A 202 6.17 6.21 11.39
CA ASN A 202 6.31 5.61 12.71
C ASN A 202 5.26 4.50 12.87
N ILE A 203 5.69 3.28 13.16
CA ILE A 203 4.80 2.10 13.23
C ILE A 203 3.75 2.25 14.34
N ASP A 204 4.12 2.80 15.51
CA ASP A 204 3.20 2.96 16.63
C ASP A 204 2.10 3.99 16.31
N THR A 205 2.43 5.04 15.54
CA THR A 205 1.45 6.02 15.05
C THR A 205 0.49 5.38 14.04
N VAL A 206 1.02 4.64 13.07
CA VAL A 206 0.18 3.94 12.07
C VAL A 206 -0.76 2.94 12.73
N VAL A 207 -0.28 2.16 13.71
CA VAL A 207 -1.12 1.18 14.42
C VAL A 207 -2.27 1.86 15.16
N ARG A 208 -2.04 3.05 15.77
CA ARG A 208 -3.11 3.83 16.41
C ARG A 208 -4.14 4.32 15.39
N GLN A 209 -3.69 4.93 14.28
CA GLN A 209 -4.56 5.42 13.22
C GLN A 209 -5.41 4.30 12.60
N LEU A 210 -4.85 3.10 12.44
CA LEU A 210 -5.59 1.92 11.99
C LEU A 210 -6.66 1.49 13.00
N ALA A 211 -6.33 1.52 14.29
CA ALA A 211 -7.31 1.21 15.35
C ALA A 211 -8.46 2.24 15.39
N ASP A 212 -8.17 3.54 15.19
CA ASP A 212 -9.17 4.59 15.09
C ASP A 212 -10.13 4.37 13.90
N ALA A 213 -9.64 3.76 12.81
CA ALA A 213 -10.46 3.34 11.67
C ALA A 213 -11.20 2.00 11.87
N GLY A 214 -11.10 1.36 13.05
CA GLY A 214 -11.74 0.06 13.33
C GLY A 214 -10.98 -1.15 12.80
N LEU A 215 -9.68 -0.99 12.48
CA LEU A 215 -8.80 -2.06 12.02
C LEU A 215 -7.87 -2.51 13.16
N VAL A 216 -8.16 -3.68 13.73
CA VAL A 216 -7.44 -4.19 14.89
C VAL A 216 -6.19 -4.95 14.46
N TYR A 217 -5.05 -4.51 14.93
CA TYR A 217 -3.77 -5.18 14.72
C TYR A 217 -3.73 -6.58 15.35
N THR A 218 -3.26 -7.57 14.60
CA THR A 218 -3.15 -8.97 15.04
C THR A 218 -1.74 -9.52 15.03
N ARG A 219 -1.00 -9.30 13.95
CA ARG A 219 0.37 -9.79 13.77
C ARG A 219 1.20 -8.81 12.97
N LYS A 220 2.54 -8.85 13.14
CA LYS A 220 3.47 -8.13 12.26
C LYS A 220 4.69 -8.98 11.88
N LEU A 221 5.25 -8.66 10.72
CA LEU A 221 6.52 -9.21 10.24
C LEU A 221 7.46 -8.08 9.84
N SER A 222 8.73 -8.23 10.16
CA SER A 222 9.80 -7.37 9.68
C SER A 222 10.36 -7.94 8.39
N VAL A 223 10.36 -7.17 7.32
CA VAL A 223 10.68 -7.65 5.98
C VAL A 223 11.83 -6.86 5.37
N SER A 224 12.54 -7.47 4.45
CA SER A 224 13.74 -6.90 3.80
C SER A 224 14.86 -6.58 4.80
N ASN A 225 14.99 -7.38 5.85
CA ASN A 225 15.97 -7.19 6.93
C ASN A 225 17.41 -7.24 6.43
N LEU A 226 17.69 -8.09 5.45
CA LEU A 226 19.05 -8.37 4.93
C LEU A 226 19.33 -7.71 3.57
N ARG A 227 18.65 -6.60 3.23
CA ARG A 227 18.82 -5.94 1.93
C ARG A 227 20.16 -5.22 1.69
N SER A 228 21.15 -5.42 2.58
CA SER A 228 22.47 -4.81 2.42
C SER A 228 23.17 -5.27 1.15
N GLN A 229 23.66 -4.31 0.33
CA GLN A 229 24.42 -4.61 -0.90
C GLN A 229 25.69 -5.43 -0.61
N ARG A 230 26.32 -5.25 0.55
CA ARG A 230 27.49 -6.04 0.95
C ARG A 230 27.11 -7.51 1.18
N LEU A 231 25.99 -7.75 1.85
CA LEU A 231 25.49 -9.12 2.07
C LEU A 231 25.08 -9.79 0.76
N LYS A 232 24.43 -9.07 -0.16
CA LYS A 232 24.05 -9.56 -1.48
C LYS A 232 25.25 -10.01 -2.33
N LYS A 233 26.43 -9.40 -2.12
CA LYS A 233 27.69 -9.77 -2.83
C LYS A 233 28.37 -11.02 -2.24
N VAL A 234 28.16 -11.31 -0.95
CA VAL A 234 28.90 -12.37 -0.22
C VAL A 234 28.07 -13.63 -0.04
N LEU A 235 26.75 -13.49 0.20
CA LEU A 235 25.89 -14.61 0.50
C LEU A 235 25.06 -15.05 -0.72
N PRO A 236 24.97 -16.36 -1.01
CA PRO A 236 24.05 -16.88 -2.01
C PRO A 236 22.62 -16.48 -1.69
N ARG A 237 21.84 -16.11 -2.72
CA ARG A 237 20.43 -15.66 -2.58
C ARG A 237 19.58 -16.62 -1.75
N ARG A 238 19.73 -17.94 -1.93
CA ARG A 238 18.97 -18.96 -1.18
C ARG A 238 19.24 -18.88 0.32
N VAL A 239 20.50 -18.66 0.72
CA VAL A 239 20.90 -18.51 2.12
C VAL A 239 20.28 -17.22 2.70
N MET A 240 20.39 -16.11 1.97
CA MET A 240 19.80 -14.85 2.40
C MET A 240 18.29 -14.94 2.59
N LEU A 241 17.57 -15.58 1.66
CA LEU A 241 16.12 -15.77 1.77
C LEU A 241 15.76 -16.74 2.92
N GLY A 242 16.57 -17.75 3.19
CA GLY A 242 16.40 -18.65 4.32
C GLY A 242 16.51 -17.89 5.66
N LEU A 243 17.56 -17.06 5.80
CA LEU A 243 17.78 -16.21 6.97
C LEU A 243 16.68 -15.14 7.10
N GLU A 244 16.29 -14.51 5.99
CA GLU A 244 15.18 -13.55 5.96
C GLU A 244 13.89 -14.18 6.51
N LYS A 245 13.49 -15.32 5.92
CA LYS A 245 12.30 -16.07 6.37
C LYS A 245 12.36 -16.42 7.86
N ALA A 246 13.51 -16.90 8.35
CA ALA A 246 13.68 -17.27 9.75
C ALA A 246 13.57 -16.05 10.69
N SER A 247 14.10 -14.89 10.28
CA SER A 247 14.19 -13.70 11.10
C SER A 247 12.95 -12.81 11.11
N GLN A 248 12.09 -12.87 10.10
CA GLN A 248 10.94 -11.96 9.92
C GLN A 248 10.09 -11.80 11.19
N ARG A 249 9.79 -12.90 11.87
CA ARG A 249 8.95 -12.92 13.07
C ARG A 249 9.69 -12.39 14.31
N ALA A 250 10.95 -12.81 14.49
CA ALA A 250 11.75 -12.40 15.63
C ALA A 250 12.12 -10.91 15.58
N LEU A 251 12.50 -10.42 14.40
CA LEU A 251 12.89 -9.02 14.19
C LEU A 251 11.68 -8.07 14.18
N ALA A 252 10.47 -8.57 13.96
CA ALA A 252 9.24 -7.77 14.05
C ALA A 252 9.02 -7.19 15.45
N ARG A 253 9.49 -7.84 16.51
CA ARG A 253 9.39 -7.32 17.89
C ARG A 253 10.07 -5.97 18.06
N TYR A 254 11.08 -5.71 17.25
CA TYR A 254 11.93 -4.52 17.33
C TYR A 254 11.71 -3.57 16.16
N ASP A 255 10.73 -3.81 15.29
CA ASP A 255 10.55 -3.07 14.03
C ASP A 255 11.88 -2.86 13.29
N PHE A 256 12.65 -3.95 13.20
CA PHE A 256 14.05 -3.90 12.81
C PHE A 256 14.27 -3.49 11.35
N GLY A 257 13.47 -4.05 10.47
CA GLY A 257 13.60 -3.85 9.02
C GLY A 257 12.99 -2.53 8.55
N PRO A 258 13.34 -2.15 7.32
CA PRO A 258 12.80 -0.95 6.68
C PRO A 258 11.35 -1.10 6.22
N SER A 259 10.81 -2.30 6.22
CA SER A 259 9.45 -2.62 5.77
C SER A 259 8.79 -3.50 6.83
N ILE A 260 7.65 -3.07 7.34
CA ILE A 260 6.85 -3.81 8.33
C ILE A 260 5.51 -4.17 7.71
N PHE A 261 5.22 -5.46 7.68
CA PHE A 261 3.93 -5.99 7.27
C PHE A 261 3.03 -6.12 8.51
N LEU A 262 1.93 -5.40 8.52
CA LEU A 262 0.90 -5.46 9.55
C LEU A 262 -0.27 -6.29 9.05
N GLU A 263 -0.65 -7.30 9.81
CA GLU A 263 -1.93 -7.98 9.63
C GLU A 263 -2.96 -7.38 10.57
N LEU A 264 -4.11 -7.07 10.04
CA LEU A 264 -5.21 -6.38 10.68
C LEU A 264 -6.50 -7.16 10.48
N ARG A 265 -7.44 -7.00 11.41
CA ARG A 265 -8.81 -7.46 11.26
C ARG A 265 -9.77 -6.30 11.41
N LYS A 266 -10.77 -6.23 10.54
CA LYS A 266 -11.93 -5.35 10.78
C LYS A 266 -12.71 -5.85 12.00
N ALA A 267 -12.94 -4.95 12.95
CA ALA A 267 -13.74 -5.21 14.15
C ALA A 267 -15.19 -5.60 13.83
#